data_9d1b4b4a60a9a3b43bcee0937b513184
#
_entry.id   9d1b4b4a60a9a3b43bcee0937b513184
#
_cell.length_a   1.000
_cell.length_b   1.000
_cell.length_c   1.000
_cell.angle_alpha   90.00
_cell.angle_beta   90.00
_cell.angle_gamma   90.00
#
_symmetry.space_group_name_H-M   'P 1'
#
loop_
_entity.id
_entity.type
_entity.pdbx_description
1 polymer ?
#
loop_
_entity_poly.entity_id
_entity_poly.type
_entity_poly.pdbx_seq_one_letter_code
_entity_poly.pdbx_strand_id
1 'polypeptide(L)' 'MYTKIHGIGEKTAQKILKSIGTYKDILPLSENEISEKIKVNVQLAKRIKEFAIKENSNKK' A
#
# COMPACT_ATOMS: atom_id res chain seq x y z
N MET A 1 -7.17 -7.20 -3.72
CA MET A 1 -5.94 -7.34 -2.95
C MET A 1 -4.85 -6.47 -3.50
N TYR A 2 -3.74 -6.41 -2.79
CA TYR A 2 -2.64 -5.55 -3.21
C TYR A 2 -1.99 -5.95 -4.52
N THR A 3 -2.20 -7.19 -4.94
CA THR A 3 -1.66 -7.63 -6.22
C THR A 3 -2.26 -6.90 -7.40
N LYS A 4 -3.36 -6.18 -7.20
CA LYS A 4 -3.96 -5.37 -8.25
C LYS A 4 -3.17 -4.09 -8.52
N ILE A 5 -2.27 -3.73 -7.64
CA ILE A 5 -1.45 -2.55 -7.83
C ILE A 5 -0.36 -2.87 -8.85
N HIS A 6 -0.27 -2.03 -9.87
CA HIS A 6 0.73 -2.24 -10.90
C HIS A 6 2.14 -2.20 -10.32
N GLY A 7 2.92 -3.22 -10.58
CA GLY A 7 4.28 -3.30 -10.06
C GLY A 7 4.39 -3.99 -8.71
N ILE A 8 3.28 -4.45 -8.16
CA ILE A 8 3.29 -5.14 -6.87
C ILE A 8 3.07 -6.63 -7.10
N GLY A 9 4.02 -7.42 -6.63
CA GLY A 9 3.90 -8.87 -6.67
C GLY A 9 3.31 -9.40 -5.38
N GLU A 10 3.14 -10.72 -5.37
CA GLU A 10 2.55 -11.38 -4.23
C GLU A 10 3.38 -11.21 -2.96
N LYS A 11 4.71 -11.26 -3.09
CA LYS A 11 5.58 -11.10 -1.94
C LYS A 11 5.46 -9.72 -1.33
N THR A 12 5.41 -8.70 -2.17
CA THR A 12 5.28 -7.33 -1.69
C THR A 12 3.93 -7.13 -1.03
N ALA A 13 2.89 -7.72 -1.60
CA ALA A 13 1.56 -7.64 -1.02
C ALA A 13 1.55 -8.23 0.39
N GLN A 14 2.22 -9.36 0.57
CA GLN A 14 2.31 -9.98 1.88
C GLN A 14 3.10 -9.11 2.85
N LYS A 15 4.16 -8.47 2.37
CA LYS A 15 4.92 -7.54 3.20
C LYS A 15 4.04 -6.42 3.71
N ILE A 16 3.21 -5.87 2.82
CA ILE A 16 2.31 -4.80 3.20
C ILE A 16 1.36 -5.27 4.29
N LEU A 17 0.77 -6.44 4.10
CA LEU A 17 -0.16 -6.97 5.08
C LEU A 17 0.49 -7.21 6.43
N LYS A 18 1.73 -7.67 6.43
CA LYS A 18 2.42 -7.96 7.68
C LYS A 18 2.96 -6.71 8.36
N SER A 19 3.46 -5.76 7.56
CA SER A 19 4.10 -4.57 8.12
C SER A 19 3.12 -3.45 8.42
N ILE A 20 2.12 -3.30 7.58
CA ILE A 20 1.17 -2.20 7.71
C ILE A 20 -0.22 -2.70 8.06
N GLY A 21 -0.71 -3.66 7.29
CA GLY A 21 -2.04 -4.20 7.48
C GLY A 21 -2.91 -3.96 6.27
N THR A 22 -4.16 -3.57 6.49
CA THR A 22 -5.10 -3.35 5.42
C THR A 22 -4.94 -1.93 4.87
N TYR A 23 -5.73 -1.61 3.83
CA TYR A 23 -5.66 -0.28 3.23
C TYR A 23 -6.08 0.81 4.21
N LYS A 24 -6.89 0.47 5.19
CA LYS A 24 -7.27 1.44 6.22
C LYS A 24 -6.07 1.85 7.07
N ASP A 25 -5.15 0.94 7.26
CA ASP A 25 -3.94 1.23 8.02
C ASP A 25 -2.95 2.03 7.18
N ILE A 26 -3.08 1.95 5.87
CA ILE A 26 -2.21 2.70 4.96
C ILE A 26 -2.63 4.17 4.88
N LEU A 27 -3.92 4.44 4.96
CA LEU A 27 -4.44 5.78 4.76
C LEU A 27 -3.77 6.85 5.63
N PRO A 28 -3.55 6.63 6.93
CA PRO A 28 -2.92 7.66 7.77
C PRO A 28 -1.42 7.79 7.54
N LEU A 29 -0.83 6.90 6.78
CA LEU A 29 0.61 6.93 6.54
C LEU A 29 0.93 7.76 5.32
N SER A 30 2.10 8.42 5.33
CA SER A 30 2.57 9.14 4.17
C SER A 30 3.33 8.19 3.26
N GLU A 31 3.61 8.67 2.05
CA GLU A 31 4.37 7.86 1.09
C GLU A 31 5.73 7.48 1.64
N ASN A 32 6.38 8.44 2.31
CA ASN A 32 7.68 8.17 2.90
C ASN A 32 7.60 7.11 3.98
N GLU A 33 6.56 7.17 4.79
CA GLU A 33 6.39 6.18 5.85
C GLU A 33 6.16 4.79 5.29
N ILE A 34 5.33 4.70 4.25
CA ILE A 34 5.07 3.42 3.61
C ILE A 34 6.36 2.88 3.01
N SER A 35 7.10 3.75 2.33
CA SER A 35 8.36 3.37 1.71
C SER A 35 9.32 2.77 2.73
N GLU A 36 9.41 3.39 3.89
CA GLU A 36 10.32 2.91 4.93
C GLU A 36 9.84 1.63 5.59
N LYS A 37 8.54 1.53 5.79
CA LYS A 37 8.00 0.36 6.48
C LYS A 37 8.18 -0.93 5.69
N ILE A 38 8.00 -0.85 4.39
CA ILE A 38 8.10 -2.05 3.55
C ILE A 38 9.32 -2.02 2.64
N LYS A 39 10.15 -0.99 2.78
CA LYS A 39 11.43 -0.89 2.07
C LYS A 39 11.27 -0.96 0.56
N VAL A 40 10.39 -0.10 0.06
CA VAL A 40 10.22 0.06 -1.38
C VAL A 40 10.51 1.52 -1.71
N ASN A 41 10.66 1.84 -3.01
CA ASN A 41 10.90 3.21 -3.37
C ASN A 41 9.63 4.04 -3.22
N VAL A 42 9.80 5.36 -3.19
CA VAL A 42 8.68 6.28 -2.96
C VAL A 42 7.62 6.17 -4.04
N GLN A 43 8.04 5.92 -5.28
CA GLN A 43 7.09 5.79 -6.37
C GLN A 43 6.12 4.64 -6.15
N LEU A 44 6.65 3.52 -5.67
CA LEU A 44 5.81 2.37 -5.39
C LEU A 44 4.93 2.63 -4.18
N ALA A 45 5.49 3.29 -3.17
CA ALA A 45 4.72 3.66 -1.99
C ALA A 45 3.54 4.55 -2.37
N LYS A 46 3.77 5.45 -3.31
CA LYS A 46 2.70 6.32 -3.79
C LYS A 46 1.58 5.53 -4.44
N ARG A 47 1.93 4.53 -5.23
CA ARG A 47 0.93 3.68 -5.86
C ARG A 47 0.12 2.92 -4.81
N ILE A 48 0.80 2.44 -3.78
CA ILE A 48 0.13 1.73 -2.70
C ILE A 48 -0.84 2.67 -1.99
N LYS A 49 -0.41 3.88 -1.73
CA LYS A 49 -1.27 4.86 -1.08
C LYS A 49 -2.49 5.19 -1.93
N GLU A 50 -2.29 5.39 -3.22
CA GLU A 50 -3.39 5.68 -4.13
C GLU A 50 -4.38 4.54 -4.18
N PHE A 51 -3.87 3.32 -4.19
CA PHE A 51 -4.74 2.15 -4.18
C PHE A 51 -5.59 2.12 -2.91
N ALA A 52 -4.98 2.40 -1.77
CA ALA A 52 -5.70 2.42 -0.50
C ALA A 52 -6.80 3.47 -0.50
N ILE A 53 -6.49 4.65 -1.02
CA ILE A 53 -7.47 5.72 -1.10
C ILE A 53 -8.64 5.32 -2.00
N LYS A 54 -8.32 4.74 -3.14
CA LYS A 54 -9.33 4.33 -4.09
C LYS A 54 -10.23 3.25 -3.54
N GLU A 55 -9.65 2.27 -2.87
CA GLU A 55 -10.43 1.18 -2.29
C GLU A 55 -11.34 1.71 -1.19
N ASN A 56 -10.83 2.64 -0.39
CA ASN A 56 -11.64 3.23 0.65
C ASN A 56 -12.80 4.04 0.08
N SER A 57 -12.55 4.74 -1.02
CA SER A 57 -13.60 5.54 -1.66
C SER A 57 -14.66 4.68 -2.31
N ASN A 58 -14.27 3.53 -2.85
CA ASN A 58 -15.20 2.64 -3.52
C ASN A 58 -16.01 1.79 -2.56
N LYS A 59 -15.64 1.79 -1.32
CA LYS A 59 -16.33 0.97 -0.35
C LYS A 59 -17.68 1.59 -0.01
N LYS A 60 -18.68 0.80 -0.07
CA LYS A 60 -20.03 1.24 0.25
C LYS A 60 -20.49 0.68 1.55
#